data_0087499390fc839271ac83c312e1ba0a
#
_entry.id   0087499390fc839271ac83c312e1ba0a
#
_cell.length_a   1.000
_cell.length_b   1.000
_cell.length_c   1.000
_cell.angle_alpha   90.00
_cell.angle_beta   90.00
_cell.angle_gamma   90.00
#
_symmetry.space_group_name_H-M   'P 1'
#
loop_
_entity.id
_entity.type
_entity.pdbx_description
1 polymer ?
#
loop_
_entity_poly.entity_id
_entity_poly.type
_entity_poly.pdbx_seq_one_letter_code
_entity_poly.pdbx_strand_id
1 'polypeptide(L)'
;KYLVLGALSSALLLFGIVLLYGAVGRVEQGGIVHTGFEFGTALDFLSENPHNFLATAGALLVIGGVAFKIGAFPFQIWVPDVYQGAPTPVTAFLAVSSKAAGFAVLLTLVHRVFAPLQAVLVPVLSLLAAATIIFGNLSALTQRNTKRLMGLSGVSHAGYLLIGVVASLTVPWAAGAVWFYLFTYLLASMAVFGVMAYVAGPDDSGEELDHYERLARERPFLGAVLAVGVGSLAGIPPLAGFMGKLLLFLAAFQA
;
A
#
# COMPACT_ATOMS: atom_id res chain seq x y z
N LYS A 1 -3.65 -16.44 -10.92
CA LYS A 1 -3.20 -15.04 -11.14
C LYS A 1 -2.22 -14.59 -10.05
N TYR A 2 -2.54 -14.74 -8.75
CA TYR A 2 -1.67 -14.30 -7.66
C TYR A 2 -0.27 -14.92 -7.72
N LEU A 3 -0.16 -16.23 -7.94
CA LEU A 3 1.11 -16.94 -8.05
C LEU A 3 2.00 -16.38 -9.17
N VAL A 4 1.44 -16.23 -10.37
CA VAL A 4 2.19 -15.78 -11.56
C VAL A 4 2.62 -14.31 -11.41
N LEU A 5 1.69 -13.44 -11.04
CA LEU A 5 1.99 -12.01 -10.85
C LEU A 5 2.89 -11.77 -9.64
N GLY A 6 2.73 -12.57 -8.58
CA GLY A 6 3.61 -12.54 -7.41
C GLY A 6 5.03 -13.00 -7.72
N ALA A 7 5.20 -14.03 -8.54
CA ALA A 7 6.51 -14.48 -9.01
C ALA A 7 7.20 -13.39 -9.85
N LEU A 8 6.45 -12.75 -10.77
CA LEU A 8 6.98 -11.64 -11.57
C LEU A 8 7.41 -10.46 -10.67
N SER A 9 6.58 -10.09 -9.70
CA SER A 9 6.90 -9.02 -8.75
C SER A 9 8.14 -9.34 -7.91
N SER A 10 8.26 -10.60 -7.46
CA SER A 10 9.45 -11.05 -6.73
C SER A 10 10.70 -11.03 -7.61
N ALA A 11 10.57 -11.40 -8.88
CA ALA A 11 11.66 -11.32 -9.84
C ALA A 11 12.11 -9.87 -10.08
N LEU A 12 11.15 -8.92 -10.24
CA LEU A 12 11.46 -7.49 -10.37
C LEU A 12 12.18 -6.96 -9.13
N LEU A 13 11.70 -7.30 -7.94
CA LEU A 13 12.30 -6.89 -6.68
C LEU A 13 13.73 -7.44 -6.53
N LEU A 14 13.92 -8.73 -6.78
CA LEU A 14 15.24 -9.37 -6.71
C LEU A 14 16.19 -8.79 -7.75
N PHE A 15 15.73 -8.58 -8.98
CA PHE A 15 16.55 -7.96 -10.01
C PHE A 15 16.94 -6.53 -9.65
N GLY A 16 16.01 -5.75 -9.07
CA GLY A 16 16.32 -4.42 -8.53
C GLY A 16 17.40 -4.45 -7.45
N ILE A 17 17.31 -5.41 -6.52
CA ILE A 17 18.34 -5.60 -5.48
C ILE A 17 19.69 -5.97 -6.09
N VAL A 18 19.71 -6.84 -7.12
CA VAL A 18 20.95 -7.22 -7.83
C VAL A 18 21.60 -6.01 -8.51
N LEU A 19 20.81 -5.14 -9.15
CA LEU A 19 21.33 -3.90 -9.77
C LEU A 19 21.90 -2.94 -8.71
N LEU A 20 21.20 -2.76 -7.60
CA LEU A 20 21.69 -1.95 -6.48
C LEU A 20 22.98 -2.54 -5.91
N TYR A 21 23.03 -3.85 -5.69
CA TYR A 21 24.24 -4.52 -5.22
C TYR A 21 25.39 -4.36 -6.21
N GLY A 22 25.15 -4.48 -7.51
CA GLY A 22 26.15 -4.25 -8.55
C GLY A 22 26.68 -2.81 -8.60
N ALA A 23 25.84 -1.83 -8.27
CA ALA A 23 26.22 -0.42 -8.21
C ALA A 23 26.99 -0.08 -6.92
N VAL A 24 26.54 -0.57 -5.77
CA VAL A 24 27.00 -0.18 -4.42
C VAL A 24 28.05 -1.14 -3.86
N GLY A 25 28.05 -2.40 -4.30
CA GLY A 25 28.78 -3.50 -3.66
C GLY A 25 30.31 -3.44 -3.67
N ARG A 26 30.88 -2.38 -4.25
CA ARG A 26 32.33 -2.08 -4.21
C ARG A 26 32.54 -0.60 -3.97
N VAL A 27 32.41 -0.16 -2.74
CA VAL A 27 32.81 1.20 -2.35
C VAL A 27 34.20 1.13 -1.75
N GLU A 28 35.17 1.76 -2.42
CA GLU A 28 36.51 1.95 -1.90
C GLU A 28 36.57 3.26 -1.12
N GLN A 29 36.51 3.18 0.21
CA GLN A 29 36.70 4.32 1.10
C GLN A 29 38.03 4.19 1.83
N GLY A 30 38.95 5.14 1.59
CA GLY A 30 40.23 5.19 2.29
C GLY A 30 41.15 3.99 2.05
N GLY A 31 41.08 3.34 0.89
CA GLY A 31 41.88 2.15 0.56
C GLY A 31 41.33 0.83 1.12
N ILE A 32 40.16 0.84 1.75
CA ILE A 32 39.46 -0.35 2.23
C ILE A 32 38.24 -0.59 1.34
N VAL A 33 38.20 -1.78 0.74
CA VAL A 33 37.01 -2.21 -0.04
C VAL A 33 35.97 -2.74 0.91
N HIS A 34 34.90 -1.96 1.12
CA HIS A 34 33.72 -2.43 1.83
C HIS A 34 32.91 -3.34 0.91
N THR A 35 32.92 -4.64 1.20
CA THR A 35 32.08 -5.65 0.54
C THR A 35 30.86 -5.93 1.43
N GLY A 36 29.83 -5.14 1.29
CA GLY A 36 28.59 -5.37 2.04
C GLY A 36 27.49 -4.46 1.51
N PHE A 37 26.25 -4.99 1.43
CA PHE A 37 25.08 -4.23 1.07
C PHE A 37 24.28 -3.87 2.33
N GLU A 38 24.81 -2.92 3.10
CA GLU A 38 24.13 -2.34 4.23
C GLU A 38 23.36 -1.07 3.81
N PHE A 39 22.30 -0.74 4.54
CA PHE A 39 21.51 0.48 4.23
C PHE A 39 22.34 1.76 4.29
N GLY A 40 23.29 1.84 5.23
CA GLY A 40 24.20 2.98 5.35
C GLY A 40 25.09 3.10 4.13
N THR A 41 25.76 2.02 3.73
CA THR A 41 26.65 2.01 2.55
C THR A 41 25.90 2.37 1.26
N ALA A 42 24.67 1.90 1.12
CA ALA A 42 23.82 2.24 -0.03
C ALA A 42 23.42 3.73 -0.02
N LEU A 43 23.07 4.27 1.14
CA LEU A 43 22.73 5.70 1.32
C LEU A 43 23.94 6.59 0.97
N ASP A 44 25.13 6.26 1.49
CA ASP A 44 26.37 7.01 1.26
C ASP A 44 26.73 7.02 -0.23
N PHE A 45 26.71 5.83 -0.87
CA PHE A 45 26.96 5.71 -2.31
C PHE A 45 25.99 6.55 -3.14
N LEU A 46 24.69 6.49 -2.84
CA LEU A 46 23.66 7.24 -3.58
C LEU A 46 23.78 8.75 -3.33
N SER A 47 24.27 9.17 -2.17
CA SER A 47 24.50 10.58 -1.84
C SER A 47 25.65 11.16 -2.67
N GLU A 48 26.70 10.36 -2.89
CA GLU A 48 27.85 10.73 -3.72
C GLU A 48 27.52 10.60 -5.23
N ASN A 49 26.64 9.67 -5.60
CA ASN A 49 26.32 9.33 -6.99
C ASN A 49 24.80 9.39 -7.29
N PRO A 50 24.11 10.52 -7.09
CA PRO A 50 22.64 10.61 -7.21
C PRO A 50 22.13 10.40 -8.65
N HIS A 51 23.00 10.48 -9.64
CA HIS A 51 22.69 10.28 -11.06
C HIS A 51 23.14 8.91 -11.60
N ASN A 52 23.54 7.98 -10.74
CA ASN A 52 23.93 6.64 -11.18
C ASN A 52 22.72 5.91 -11.76
N PHE A 53 22.77 5.65 -13.07
CA PHE A 53 21.66 5.01 -13.80
C PHE A 53 21.32 3.62 -13.27
N LEU A 54 22.35 2.81 -12.96
CA LEU A 54 22.17 1.43 -12.50
C LEU A 54 21.48 1.39 -11.13
N ALA A 55 21.90 2.26 -10.22
CA ALA A 55 21.32 2.37 -8.89
C ALA A 55 19.88 2.93 -8.94
N THR A 56 19.62 3.94 -9.79
CA THR A 56 18.27 4.48 -9.98
C THR A 56 17.34 3.45 -10.60
N ALA A 57 17.78 2.71 -11.62
CA ALA A 57 16.98 1.63 -12.21
C ALA A 57 16.70 0.52 -11.19
N GLY A 58 17.70 0.14 -10.39
CA GLY A 58 17.54 -0.82 -9.29
C GLY A 58 16.49 -0.35 -8.26
N ALA A 59 16.56 0.91 -7.83
CA ALA A 59 15.60 1.49 -6.89
C ALA A 59 14.16 1.47 -7.44
N LEU A 60 13.98 1.85 -8.70
CA LEU A 60 12.65 1.83 -9.35
C LEU A 60 12.08 0.41 -9.48
N LEU A 61 12.90 -0.59 -9.76
CA LEU A 61 12.47 -1.99 -9.80
C LEU A 61 12.09 -2.52 -8.41
N VAL A 62 12.85 -2.16 -7.37
CA VAL A 62 12.50 -2.49 -5.97
C VAL A 62 11.15 -1.86 -5.60
N ILE A 63 10.95 -0.58 -5.92
CA ILE A 63 9.66 0.10 -5.70
C ILE A 63 8.54 -0.59 -6.47
N GLY A 64 8.76 -1.01 -7.72
CA GLY A 64 7.79 -1.77 -8.51
C GLY A 64 7.39 -3.09 -7.84
N GLY A 65 8.34 -3.83 -7.27
CA GLY A 65 8.07 -5.03 -6.49
C GLY A 65 7.27 -4.76 -5.21
N VAL A 66 7.57 -3.66 -4.51
CA VAL A 66 6.79 -3.23 -3.33
C VAL A 66 5.40 -2.73 -3.74
N ALA A 67 5.29 -2.02 -4.87
CA ALA A 67 4.02 -1.52 -5.41
C ALA A 67 3.03 -2.67 -5.69
N PHE A 68 3.50 -3.84 -6.16
CA PHE A 68 2.68 -5.04 -6.26
C PHE A 68 2.13 -5.47 -4.89
N LYS A 69 2.97 -5.49 -3.84
CA LYS A 69 2.57 -5.91 -2.48
C LYS A 69 1.50 -5.01 -1.87
N ILE A 70 1.59 -3.70 -2.08
CA ILE A 70 0.60 -2.75 -1.58
C ILE A 70 -0.64 -2.64 -2.49
N GLY A 71 -0.59 -3.24 -3.69
CA GLY A 71 -1.66 -3.19 -4.68
C GLY A 71 -1.78 -1.85 -5.38
N ALA A 72 -0.64 -1.15 -5.63
CA ALA A 72 -0.63 0.11 -6.37
C ALA A 72 -0.71 -0.12 -7.88
N PHE A 73 -1.25 0.87 -8.61
CA PHE A 73 -1.25 0.87 -10.08
C PHE A 73 0.20 0.86 -10.62
N PRO A 74 0.49 0.13 -11.69
CA PRO A 74 -0.37 -0.75 -12.49
C PRO A 74 -0.43 -2.21 -11.99
N PHE A 75 0.10 -2.50 -10.82
CA PHE A 75 0.28 -3.85 -10.28
C PHE A 75 -0.91 -4.39 -9.47
N GLN A 76 -2.03 -3.65 -9.39
CA GLN A 76 -3.22 -4.00 -8.59
C GLN A 76 -4.14 -5.06 -9.23
N ILE A 77 -3.88 -5.50 -10.45
CA ILE A 77 -4.77 -6.37 -11.25
C ILE A 77 -5.15 -7.69 -10.52
N TRP A 78 -4.29 -8.16 -9.62
CA TRP A 78 -4.54 -9.36 -8.83
C TRP A 78 -5.56 -9.17 -7.71
N VAL A 79 -5.70 -7.94 -7.20
CA VAL A 79 -6.45 -7.65 -5.96
C VAL A 79 -7.92 -8.07 -6.03
N PRO A 80 -8.74 -7.64 -7.01
CA PRO A 80 -10.17 -7.98 -7.03
C PRO A 80 -10.41 -9.49 -7.20
N ASP A 81 -9.62 -10.16 -8.02
CA ASP A 81 -9.82 -11.58 -8.32
C ASP A 81 -9.36 -12.48 -7.16
N VAL A 82 -8.25 -12.11 -6.50
CA VAL A 82 -7.74 -12.86 -5.34
C VAL A 82 -8.64 -12.65 -4.13
N TYR A 83 -9.14 -11.44 -3.92
CA TYR A 83 -10.04 -11.16 -2.81
C TYR A 83 -11.37 -11.91 -2.96
N GLN A 84 -11.90 -11.99 -4.17
CA GLN A 84 -13.11 -12.77 -4.44
C GLN A 84 -12.88 -14.28 -4.27
N GLY A 85 -11.77 -14.80 -4.77
CA GLY A 85 -11.52 -16.24 -4.78
C GLY A 85 -10.93 -16.83 -3.49
N ALA A 86 -10.51 -15.97 -2.53
CA ALA A 86 -9.98 -16.42 -1.24
C ALA A 86 -11.09 -16.44 -0.18
N PRO A 87 -11.02 -17.35 0.82
CA PRO A 87 -11.90 -17.29 1.98
C PRO A 87 -11.85 -15.93 2.67
N THR A 88 -13.00 -15.43 3.16
CA THR A 88 -13.10 -14.08 3.72
C THR A 88 -12.06 -13.76 4.82
N PRO A 89 -11.71 -14.66 5.76
CA PRO A 89 -10.66 -14.40 6.76
C PRO A 89 -9.26 -14.24 6.12
N VAL A 90 -8.96 -15.00 5.06
CA VAL A 90 -7.69 -14.89 4.31
C VAL A 90 -7.64 -13.56 3.57
N THR A 91 -8.76 -13.16 2.95
CA THR A 91 -8.90 -11.85 2.29
C THR A 91 -8.68 -10.70 3.27
N ALA A 92 -9.25 -10.78 4.49
CA ALA A 92 -9.04 -9.80 5.54
C ALA A 92 -7.56 -9.67 5.93
N PHE A 93 -6.87 -10.79 6.09
CA PHE A 93 -5.43 -10.81 6.37
C PHE A 93 -4.61 -10.16 5.25
N LEU A 94 -4.88 -10.51 3.99
CA LEU A 94 -4.20 -9.94 2.83
C LEU A 94 -4.47 -8.43 2.70
N ALA A 95 -5.70 -8.00 2.96
CA ALA A 95 -6.09 -6.60 2.85
C ALA A 95 -5.35 -5.69 3.82
N VAL A 96 -5.01 -6.19 5.00
CA VAL A 96 -4.46 -5.40 6.10
C VAL A 96 -2.98 -5.67 6.30
N SER A 97 -2.61 -6.90 6.67
CA SER A 97 -1.25 -7.24 7.13
C SER A 97 -0.22 -7.12 6.01
N SER A 98 -0.53 -7.63 4.82
CA SER A 98 0.36 -7.55 3.66
C SER A 98 0.60 -6.10 3.23
N LYS A 99 -0.45 -5.29 3.27
CA LYS A 99 -0.37 -3.87 2.90
C LYS A 99 0.43 -3.07 3.93
N ALA A 100 0.16 -3.27 5.22
CA ALA A 100 0.90 -2.60 6.29
C ALA A 100 2.40 -2.93 6.22
N ALA A 101 2.77 -4.20 6.02
CA ALA A 101 4.15 -4.61 5.82
C ALA A 101 4.79 -3.95 4.58
N GLY A 102 4.05 -3.87 3.46
CA GLY A 102 4.51 -3.20 2.25
C GLY A 102 4.82 -1.72 2.47
N PHE A 103 3.95 -0.99 3.17
CA PHE A 103 4.19 0.42 3.50
C PHE A 103 5.32 0.61 4.52
N ALA A 104 5.47 -0.29 5.50
CA ALA A 104 6.60 -0.28 6.42
C ALA A 104 7.94 -0.39 5.67
N VAL A 105 8.03 -1.34 4.74
CA VAL A 105 9.21 -1.51 3.89
C VAL A 105 9.42 -0.28 3.00
N LEU A 106 8.37 0.24 2.36
CA LEU A 106 8.47 1.41 1.48
C LEU A 106 8.99 2.64 2.22
N LEU A 107 8.41 2.96 3.40
CA LEU A 107 8.89 4.06 4.25
C LEU A 107 10.35 3.88 4.66
N THR A 108 10.72 2.65 5.06
CA THR A 108 12.10 2.35 5.44
C THR A 108 13.05 2.58 4.28
N LEU A 109 12.74 2.08 3.08
CA LEU A 109 13.59 2.21 1.90
C LEU A 109 13.72 3.68 1.47
N VAL A 110 12.60 4.41 1.43
CA VAL A 110 12.57 5.82 0.99
C VAL A 110 13.41 6.70 1.93
N HIS A 111 13.34 6.47 3.25
CA HIS A 111 14.08 7.30 4.21
C HIS A 111 15.52 6.81 4.47
N ARG A 112 15.75 5.49 4.47
CA ARG A 112 17.05 4.93 4.87
C ARG A 112 18.01 4.65 3.72
N VAL A 113 17.49 4.55 2.49
CA VAL A 113 18.30 4.16 1.32
C VAL A 113 18.15 5.16 0.19
N PHE A 114 16.91 5.45 -0.19
CA PHE A 114 16.60 6.17 -1.43
C PHE A 114 16.40 7.69 -1.24
N ALA A 115 16.64 8.23 -0.06
CA ALA A 115 16.51 9.67 0.19
C ALA A 115 17.29 10.54 -0.81
N PRO A 116 18.51 10.17 -1.25
CA PRO A 116 19.24 10.96 -2.26
C PRO A 116 18.60 10.94 -3.65
N LEU A 117 17.73 9.97 -3.94
CA LEU A 117 17.03 9.84 -5.23
C LEU A 117 15.67 10.56 -5.25
N GLN A 118 15.37 11.44 -4.28
CA GLN A 118 14.06 12.10 -4.17
C GLN A 118 13.66 12.85 -5.45
N ALA A 119 14.59 13.41 -6.19
CA ALA A 119 14.30 14.08 -7.47
C ALA A 119 13.61 13.16 -8.51
N VAL A 120 13.88 11.85 -8.46
CA VAL A 120 13.24 10.84 -9.31
C VAL A 120 12.05 10.22 -8.60
N LEU A 121 12.16 9.96 -7.30
CA LEU A 121 11.14 9.25 -6.53
C LEU A 121 9.87 10.06 -6.34
N VAL A 122 9.98 11.36 -6.06
CA VAL A 122 8.81 12.22 -5.84
C VAL A 122 7.85 12.20 -7.03
N PRO A 123 8.27 12.50 -8.28
CA PRO A 123 7.36 12.45 -9.41
C PRO A 123 6.84 11.05 -9.71
N VAL A 124 7.66 10.01 -9.57
CA VAL A 124 7.23 8.62 -9.82
C VAL A 124 6.19 8.17 -8.81
N LEU A 125 6.44 8.34 -7.51
CA LEU A 125 5.50 7.96 -6.46
C LEU A 125 4.22 8.80 -6.48
N SER A 126 4.31 10.09 -6.82
CA SER A 126 3.14 10.97 -7.00
C SER A 126 2.25 10.51 -8.16
N LEU A 127 2.86 10.15 -9.30
CA LEU A 127 2.13 9.60 -10.44
C LEU A 127 1.47 8.26 -10.08
N LEU A 128 2.20 7.38 -9.40
CA LEU A 128 1.66 6.10 -8.91
C LEU A 128 0.50 6.34 -7.94
N ALA A 129 0.62 7.30 -7.01
CA ALA A 129 -0.45 7.64 -6.07
C ALA A 129 -1.71 8.11 -6.80
N ALA A 130 -1.58 9.08 -7.70
CA ALA A 130 -2.71 9.62 -8.46
C ALA A 130 -3.38 8.53 -9.31
N ALA A 131 -2.62 7.76 -10.07
CA ALA A 131 -3.15 6.68 -10.89
C ALA A 131 -3.83 5.59 -10.05
N THR A 132 -3.26 5.26 -8.87
CA THR A 132 -3.82 4.27 -7.95
C THR A 132 -5.16 4.74 -7.37
N ILE A 133 -5.28 6.01 -6.99
CA ILE A 133 -6.53 6.59 -6.49
C ILE A 133 -7.60 6.59 -7.57
N ILE A 134 -7.27 7.09 -8.75
CA ILE A 134 -8.23 7.20 -9.87
C ILE A 134 -8.72 5.81 -10.27
N PHE A 135 -7.80 4.89 -10.55
CA PHE A 135 -8.16 3.53 -10.95
C PHE A 135 -8.97 2.80 -9.88
N GLY A 136 -8.51 2.84 -8.61
CA GLY A 136 -9.19 2.16 -7.51
C GLY A 136 -10.62 2.64 -7.33
N ASN A 137 -10.84 3.95 -7.30
CA ASN A 137 -12.18 4.53 -7.13
C ASN A 137 -13.10 4.24 -8.33
N LEU A 138 -12.63 4.49 -9.55
CA LEU A 138 -13.46 4.27 -10.74
C LEU A 138 -13.84 2.79 -10.92
N SER A 139 -12.91 1.89 -10.70
CA SER A 139 -13.17 0.45 -10.82
C SER A 139 -14.07 -0.09 -9.70
N ALA A 140 -14.06 0.53 -8.52
CA ALA A 140 -14.90 0.14 -7.39
C ALA A 140 -16.40 0.45 -7.65
N LEU A 141 -16.72 1.52 -8.38
CA LEU A 141 -18.10 1.97 -8.61
C LEU A 141 -18.98 0.94 -9.33
N THR A 142 -18.39 0.06 -10.13
CA THR A 142 -19.13 -0.92 -10.93
C THR A 142 -19.27 -2.29 -10.25
N GLN A 143 -18.68 -2.46 -9.05
CA GLN A 143 -18.63 -3.77 -8.38
C GLN A 143 -19.92 -4.05 -7.60
N ARG A 144 -20.45 -5.26 -7.77
CA ARG A 144 -21.56 -5.80 -6.95
C ARG A 144 -21.06 -6.81 -5.91
N ASN A 145 -19.95 -7.48 -6.18
CA ASN A 145 -19.30 -8.39 -5.23
C ASN A 145 -18.58 -7.58 -4.14
N THR A 146 -18.89 -7.81 -2.89
CA THR A 146 -18.40 -7.05 -1.73
C THR A 146 -16.89 -7.24 -1.51
N LYS A 147 -16.35 -8.44 -1.74
CA LYS A 147 -14.90 -8.69 -1.62
C LYS A 147 -14.12 -7.93 -2.71
N ARG A 148 -14.62 -7.92 -3.95
CA ARG A 148 -14.01 -7.14 -5.04
C ARG A 148 -14.08 -5.65 -4.76
N LEU A 149 -15.23 -5.19 -4.28
CA LEU A 149 -15.43 -3.79 -3.88
C LEU A 149 -14.43 -3.38 -2.80
N MET A 150 -14.28 -4.17 -1.74
CA MET A 150 -13.32 -3.92 -0.67
C MET A 150 -11.87 -3.99 -1.16
N GLY A 151 -11.56 -4.88 -2.09
CA GLY A 151 -10.26 -4.96 -2.72
C GLY A 151 -9.89 -3.68 -3.47
N LEU A 152 -10.78 -3.19 -4.33
CA LEU A 152 -10.58 -1.96 -5.11
C LEU A 152 -10.61 -0.69 -4.24
N SER A 153 -11.47 -0.64 -3.22
CA SER A 153 -11.39 0.37 -2.17
C SER A 153 -10.01 0.37 -1.52
N GLY A 154 -9.49 -0.82 -1.17
CA GLY A 154 -8.15 -0.97 -0.63
C GLY A 154 -7.03 -0.49 -1.57
N VAL A 155 -7.22 -0.58 -2.89
CA VAL A 155 -6.32 0.03 -3.90
C VAL A 155 -6.33 1.55 -3.76
N SER A 156 -7.51 2.18 -3.67
CA SER A 156 -7.62 3.64 -3.48
C SER A 156 -6.94 4.10 -2.19
N HIS A 157 -7.11 3.33 -1.09
CA HIS A 157 -6.44 3.62 0.19
C HIS A 157 -4.91 3.50 0.10
N ALA A 158 -4.38 2.58 -0.71
CA ALA A 158 -2.95 2.52 -0.99
C ALA A 158 -2.46 3.81 -1.69
N GLY A 159 -3.25 4.38 -2.59
CA GLY A 159 -2.95 5.65 -3.23
C GLY A 159 -2.90 6.82 -2.25
N TYR A 160 -3.85 6.92 -1.29
CA TYR A 160 -3.80 7.94 -0.23
C TYR A 160 -2.56 7.78 0.67
N LEU A 161 -2.19 6.55 1.01
CA LEU A 161 -0.97 6.27 1.77
C LEU A 161 0.29 6.66 1.00
N LEU A 162 0.33 6.44 -0.32
CA LEU A 162 1.45 6.87 -1.17
C LEU A 162 1.63 8.39 -1.17
N ILE A 163 0.54 9.18 -1.14
CA ILE A 163 0.63 10.65 -0.96
C ILE A 163 1.39 10.96 0.34
N GLY A 164 1.05 10.30 1.44
CA GLY A 164 1.74 10.48 2.72
C GLY A 164 3.21 10.06 2.68
N VAL A 165 3.55 8.98 1.96
CA VAL A 165 4.94 8.56 1.76
C VAL A 165 5.73 9.64 1.00
N VAL A 166 5.16 10.20 -0.07
CA VAL A 166 5.80 11.31 -0.82
C VAL A 166 6.00 12.52 0.09
N ALA A 167 4.95 12.94 0.78
CA ALA A 167 5.02 14.07 1.70
C ALA A 167 6.04 13.87 2.83
N SER A 168 6.27 12.63 3.27
CA SER A 168 7.22 12.33 4.34
C SER A 168 8.68 12.58 3.98
N LEU A 169 8.99 12.78 2.70
CA LEU A 169 10.34 13.14 2.26
C LEU A 169 10.73 14.59 2.63
N THR A 170 9.74 15.46 2.76
CA THR A 170 9.93 16.89 3.05
C THR A 170 9.31 17.31 4.38
N VAL A 171 8.21 16.67 4.79
CA VAL A 171 7.45 17.01 6.01
C VAL A 171 7.69 15.95 7.10
N PRO A 172 8.40 16.28 8.20
CA PRO A 172 8.84 15.30 9.20
C PRO A 172 7.72 14.50 9.87
N TRP A 173 6.54 15.11 10.10
CA TRP A 173 5.43 14.43 10.77
C TRP A 173 4.57 13.56 9.81
N ALA A 174 4.77 13.66 8.49
CA ALA A 174 3.95 12.96 7.52
C ALA A 174 4.10 11.42 7.62
N ALA A 175 5.27 10.91 7.98
CA ALA A 175 5.45 9.48 8.25
C ALA A 175 4.55 9.00 9.40
N GLY A 176 4.39 9.83 10.44
CA GLY A 176 3.44 9.57 11.54
C GLY A 176 1.99 9.53 11.07
N ALA A 177 1.62 10.42 10.13
CA ALA A 177 0.28 10.41 9.52
C ALA A 177 0.03 9.14 8.70
N VAL A 178 1.05 8.62 7.99
CA VAL A 178 0.95 7.33 7.28
C VAL A 178 0.67 6.18 8.26
N TRP A 179 1.41 6.12 9.37
CA TRP A 179 1.19 5.08 10.39
C TRP A 179 -0.18 5.20 11.05
N PHE A 180 -0.61 6.40 11.38
CA PHE A 180 -1.95 6.64 11.94
C PHE A 180 -3.04 6.18 10.97
N TYR A 181 -2.91 6.52 9.68
CA TYR A 181 -3.89 6.10 8.69
C TYR A 181 -3.86 4.58 8.44
N LEU A 182 -2.70 3.95 8.42
CA LEU A 182 -2.59 2.49 8.35
C LEU A 182 -3.31 1.81 9.51
N PHE A 183 -3.14 2.33 10.71
CA PHE A 183 -3.81 1.79 11.90
C PHE A 183 -5.34 1.94 11.84
N THR A 184 -5.84 3.12 11.46
CA THR A 184 -7.28 3.35 11.29
C THR A 184 -7.87 2.51 10.17
N TYR A 185 -7.15 2.36 9.05
CA TYR A 185 -7.53 1.47 7.95
C TYR A 185 -7.59 0.01 8.38
N LEU A 186 -6.64 -0.45 9.18
CA LEU A 186 -6.62 -1.79 9.76
C LEU A 186 -7.90 -2.06 10.56
N LEU A 187 -8.20 -1.20 11.53
CA LEU A 187 -9.37 -1.37 12.40
C LEU A 187 -10.69 -1.35 11.60
N ALA A 188 -10.84 -0.39 10.69
CA ALA A 188 -12.03 -0.27 9.88
C ALA A 188 -12.20 -1.47 8.92
N SER A 189 -11.12 -1.91 8.27
CA SER A 189 -11.15 -3.07 7.39
C SER A 189 -11.46 -4.36 8.13
N MET A 190 -10.85 -4.59 9.31
CA MET A 190 -11.16 -5.76 10.13
C MET A 190 -12.61 -5.78 10.60
N ALA A 191 -13.19 -4.62 10.95
CA ALA A 191 -14.61 -4.52 11.29
C ALA A 191 -15.49 -4.92 10.10
N VAL A 192 -15.21 -4.39 8.90
CA VAL A 192 -15.97 -4.71 7.68
C VAL A 192 -15.84 -6.18 7.31
N PHE A 193 -14.62 -6.70 7.22
CA PHE A 193 -14.39 -8.11 6.88
C PHE A 193 -14.92 -9.07 7.94
N GLY A 194 -14.93 -8.69 9.22
CA GLY A 194 -15.55 -9.47 10.29
C GLY A 194 -17.05 -9.64 10.07
N VAL A 195 -17.74 -8.56 9.70
CA VAL A 195 -19.18 -8.64 9.33
C VAL A 195 -19.36 -9.44 8.05
N MET A 196 -18.51 -9.25 7.04
CA MET A 196 -18.56 -10.02 5.79
C MET A 196 -18.39 -11.52 6.04
N ALA A 197 -17.44 -11.92 6.88
CA ALA A 197 -17.24 -13.32 7.25
C ALA A 197 -18.47 -13.93 7.96
N TYR A 198 -19.15 -13.14 8.77
CA TYR A 198 -20.39 -13.58 9.42
C TYR A 198 -21.53 -13.76 8.41
N VAL A 199 -21.72 -12.82 7.48
CA VAL A 199 -22.76 -12.88 6.44
C VAL A 199 -22.50 -13.99 5.44
N ALA A 200 -21.24 -14.18 5.06
CA ALA A 200 -20.81 -15.22 4.11
C ALA A 200 -21.06 -16.63 4.62
N GLY A 201 -21.01 -16.84 5.93
CA GLY A 201 -21.24 -18.14 6.56
C GLY A 201 -20.14 -19.17 6.26
N PRO A 202 -20.37 -20.45 6.62
CA PRO A 202 -19.36 -21.51 6.45
C PRO A 202 -18.98 -21.77 4.98
N ASP A 203 -19.91 -21.56 4.06
CA ASP A 203 -19.72 -21.84 2.62
C ASP A 203 -19.18 -20.62 1.86
N ASP A 204 -18.92 -19.53 2.56
CA ASP A 204 -18.42 -18.25 2.00
C ASP A 204 -19.25 -17.74 0.80
N SER A 205 -20.60 -17.93 0.85
CA SER A 205 -21.51 -17.70 -0.28
C SER A 205 -22.16 -16.31 -0.31
N GLY A 206 -22.18 -15.58 0.82
CA GLY A 206 -22.83 -14.26 0.95
C GLY A 206 -21.96 -13.10 0.46
N GLU A 207 -21.54 -13.11 -0.81
CA GLU A 207 -20.58 -12.13 -1.34
C GLU A 207 -21.22 -10.93 -2.07
N GLU A 208 -22.51 -10.98 -2.41
CA GLU A 208 -23.20 -9.92 -3.14
C GLU A 208 -23.75 -8.85 -2.20
N LEU A 209 -23.84 -7.61 -2.68
CA LEU A 209 -24.36 -6.48 -1.90
C LEU A 209 -25.79 -6.73 -1.41
N ASP A 210 -26.61 -7.46 -2.16
CA ASP A 210 -28.00 -7.75 -1.84
C ASP A 210 -28.14 -8.55 -0.52
N HIS A 211 -27.14 -9.35 -0.13
CA HIS A 211 -27.12 -10.07 1.14
C HIS A 211 -27.05 -9.16 2.37
N TYR A 212 -26.69 -7.89 2.20
CA TYR A 212 -26.56 -6.91 3.28
C TYR A 212 -27.80 -6.01 3.47
N GLU A 213 -28.77 -6.05 2.55
CA GLU A 213 -29.94 -5.13 2.57
C GLU A 213 -30.73 -5.16 3.88
N ARG A 214 -30.89 -6.33 4.48
CA ARG A 214 -31.66 -6.52 5.72
C ARG A 214 -30.83 -6.57 6.98
N LEU A 215 -29.50 -6.54 6.86
CA LEU A 215 -28.59 -6.74 7.99
C LEU A 215 -28.87 -5.81 9.16
N ALA A 216 -29.14 -4.53 8.90
CA ALA A 216 -29.41 -3.55 9.93
C ALA A 216 -30.73 -3.82 10.69
N ARG A 217 -31.70 -4.46 10.05
CA ARG A 217 -33.01 -4.80 10.69
C ARG A 217 -32.92 -6.11 11.47
N GLU A 218 -32.29 -7.12 10.90
CA GLU A 218 -32.21 -8.47 11.48
C GLU A 218 -31.11 -8.57 12.54
N ARG A 219 -30.00 -7.85 12.36
CA ARG A 219 -28.82 -7.86 13.23
C ARG A 219 -28.28 -6.43 13.41
N PRO A 220 -28.94 -5.58 14.19
CA PRO A 220 -28.64 -4.16 14.29
C PRO A 220 -27.20 -3.87 14.75
N PHE A 221 -26.61 -4.71 15.61
CA PHE A 221 -25.21 -4.57 16.03
C PHE A 221 -24.24 -4.76 14.86
N LEU A 222 -24.43 -5.80 14.04
CA LEU A 222 -23.56 -6.03 12.87
C LEU A 222 -23.74 -4.94 11.81
N GLY A 223 -25.00 -4.49 11.62
CA GLY A 223 -25.28 -3.33 10.75
C GLY A 223 -24.57 -2.07 11.21
N ALA A 224 -24.56 -1.79 12.51
CA ALA A 224 -23.83 -0.64 13.07
C ALA A 224 -22.31 -0.77 12.89
N VAL A 225 -21.72 -1.95 13.15
CA VAL A 225 -20.30 -2.22 12.92
C VAL A 225 -19.92 -2.02 11.46
N LEU A 226 -20.73 -2.54 10.53
CA LEU A 226 -20.52 -2.36 9.09
C LEU A 226 -20.60 -0.87 8.70
N ALA A 227 -21.61 -0.15 9.18
CA ALA A 227 -21.81 1.27 8.89
C ALA A 227 -20.65 2.13 9.40
N VAL A 228 -20.16 1.88 10.61
CA VAL A 228 -19.00 2.58 11.19
C VAL A 228 -17.73 2.24 10.43
N GLY A 229 -17.51 0.96 10.11
CA GLY A 229 -16.35 0.52 9.35
C GLY A 229 -16.28 1.12 7.95
N VAL A 230 -17.36 0.99 7.17
CA VAL A 230 -17.48 1.58 5.82
C VAL A 230 -17.44 3.10 5.88
N GLY A 231 -18.13 3.73 6.82
CA GLY A 231 -18.09 5.17 7.02
C GLY A 231 -16.69 5.70 7.34
N SER A 232 -15.91 4.94 8.14
CA SER A 232 -14.51 5.27 8.42
C SER A 232 -13.65 5.16 7.16
N LEU A 233 -13.80 4.10 6.37
CA LEU A 233 -13.10 3.94 5.08
C LEU A 233 -13.51 5.04 4.09
N ALA A 234 -14.79 5.40 4.02
CA ALA A 234 -15.25 6.51 3.21
C ALA A 234 -14.66 7.86 3.65
N GLY A 235 -14.33 8.00 4.92
CA GLY A 235 -13.82 9.25 5.49
C GLY A 235 -14.93 10.21 5.90
N ILE A 236 -16.00 9.68 6.51
CA ILE A 236 -17.09 10.50 7.04
C ILE A 236 -16.68 11.08 8.41
N PRO A 237 -16.77 12.41 8.62
CA PRO A 237 -16.58 12.98 9.95
C PRO A 237 -17.68 12.47 10.92
N PRO A 238 -17.40 12.20 12.18
CA PRO A 238 -16.15 12.37 12.95
C PRO A 238 -15.27 11.10 13.06
N LEU A 239 -15.37 10.17 12.10
CA LEU A 239 -14.68 8.89 12.18
C LEU A 239 -13.17 9.01 11.94
N ALA A 240 -12.39 8.07 12.50
CA ALA A 240 -10.93 8.11 12.49
C ALA A 240 -10.32 8.09 11.07
N GLY A 241 -10.99 7.43 10.10
CA GLY A 241 -10.55 7.43 8.71
C GLY A 241 -10.58 8.81 8.05
N PHE A 242 -11.51 9.68 8.43
CA PHE A 242 -11.53 11.08 8.00
C PHE A 242 -10.28 11.83 8.50
N MET A 243 -9.98 11.72 9.80
CA MET A 243 -8.80 12.36 10.39
C MET A 243 -7.51 11.89 9.73
N GLY A 244 -7.41 10.59 9.44
CA GLY A 244 -6.25 10.03 8.74
C GLY A 244 -6.07 10.61 7.34
N LYS A 245 -7.14 10.66 6.53
CA LYS A 245 -7.10 11.29 5.20
C LYS A 245 -6.76 12.77 5.29
N LEU A 246 -7.38 13.49 6.22
CA LEU A 246 -7.11 14.92 6.42
C LEU A 246 -5.62 15.17 6.72
N LEU A 247 -5.00 14.38 7.63
CA LEU A 247 -3.59 14.49 7.94
C LEU A 247 -2.70 14.21 6.73
N LEU A 248 -3.01 13.19 5.91
CA LEU A 248 -2.26 12.89 4.69
C LEU A 248 -2.33 14.04 3.68
N PHE A 249 -3.52 14.63 3.48
CA PHE A 249 -3.66 15.76 2.55
C PHE A 249 -3.00 17.05 3.10
N LEU A 250 -3.11 17.31 4.40
CA LEU A 250 -2.40 18.44 5.01
C LEU A 250 -0.88 18.30 4.86
N ALA A 251 -0.34 17.09 5.03
CA ALA A 251 1.07 16.82 4.79
C ALA A 251 1.45 17.09 3.31
N ALA A 252 0.60 16.66 2.37
CA ALA A 252 0.84 16.88 0.95
C ALA A 252 0.80 18.37 0.54
N PHE A 253 -0.03 19.19 1.21
CA PHE A 253 -0.07 20.64 0.97
C PHE A 253 1.15 21.37 1.55
N GLN A 254 1.84 20.79 2.52
CA GLN A 254 3.04 21.35 3.12
C GLN A 254 4.34 20.89 2.42
N ALA A 255 4.25 19.83 1.58
CA ALA A 255 5.38 19.23 0.87
C ALA A 255 5.71 20.00 -0.41
#